data_4d601dc6987cacfa1178ad007eb73fbf
#
_entry.id   4d601dc6987cacfa1178ad007eb73fbf
#
_cell.length_a   1.000
_cell.length_b   1.000
_cell.length_c   1.000
_cell.angle_alpha   90.00
_cell.angle_beta   90.00
_cell.angle_gamma   90.00
#
_symmetry.space_group_name_H-M   'P 1'
#
loop_
_entity.id
_entity.type
_entity.pdbx_description
1 polymer ?
#
loop_
_entity_poly.entity_id
_entity_poly.type
_entity_poly.pdbx_seq_one_letter_code
_entity_poly.pdbx_strand_id
1 'polypeptide(L)'
;MTSLILAAALACAAAVAEAQSVKPVSVWSGVYTAAQGKRGEELHAAACVMCHGPRLNGASQPEMPPSPAIARDSFIRKWAGRNVAALFVYVRHTMPPDAPGTLTDQQSIDAIAHMFAVSGMPAGDRELAIDQGALANILIEAQPK
;
A
#
# COMPACT_ATOMS: atom_id res chain seq x y z
N MET A 1 0.94 -1.95 77.02
CA MET A 1 0.39 -2.78 75.95
C MET A 1 0.27 -1.87 74.74
N THR A 2 1.27 -1.92 73.87
CA THR A 2 1.41 -0.98 72.70
C THR A 2 1.22 -1.82 71.44
N SER A 3 0.07 -1.62 70.78
CA SER A 3 -0.24 -2.30 69.49
C SER A 3 0.48 -1.56 68.34
N LEU A 4 1.42 -2.24 67.70
CA LEU A 4 1.97 -1.84 66.41
C LEU A 4 0.96 -2.16 65.27
N ILE A 5 0.48 -1.17 64.59
CA ILE A 5 -0.27 -1.32 63.32
C ILE A 5 0.73 -1.25 62.19
N LEU A 6 0.95 -2.38 61.52
CA LEU A 6 1.77 -2.53 60.34
C LEU A 6 0.97 -2.11 59.12
N ALA A 7 1.22 -0.97 58.54
CA ALA A 7 0.61 -0.54 57.28
C ALA A 7 1.40 -1.10 56.09
N ALA A 8 0.83 -2.07 55.43
CA ALA A 8 1.37 -2.62 54.17
C ALA A 8 0.99 -1.72 53.03
N ALA A 9 1.96 -0.94 52.55
CA ALA A 9 1.79 -0.16 51.29
C ALA A 9 1.92 -1.09 50.09
N LEU A 10 0.81 -1.37 49.43
CA LEU A 10 0.77 -2.11 48.18
C LEU A 10 1.18 -1.15 47.02
N ALA A 11 2.42 -1.22 46.60
CA ALA A 11 2.89 -0.50 45.44
C ALA A 11 2.39 -1.19 44.17
N CYS A 12 1.32 -0.69 43.57
CA CYS A 12 0.82 -1.11 42.25
C CYS A 12 1.75 -0.52 41.19
N ALA A 13 2.76 -1.26 40.76
CA ALA A 13 3.58 -0.90 39.62
C ALA A 13 2.74 -1.13 38.34
N ALA A 14 2.15 -0.06 37.81
CA ALA A 14 1.55 -0.06 36.49
C ALA A 14 2.68 -0.19 35.44
N ALA A 15 2.85 -1.38 34.88
CA ALA A 15 3.69 -1.58 33.71
C ALA A 15 3.04 -0.86 32.53
N VAL A 16 3.54 0.33 32.19
CA VAL A 16 3.20 1.00 30.95
C VAL A 16 3.87 0.21 29.83
N ALA A 17 3.09 -0.61 29.12
CA ALA A 17 3.57 -1.26 27.92
C ALA A 17 3.84 -0.14 26.89
N GLU A 18 5.12 0.20 26.70
CA GLU A 18 5.53 1.05 25.59
C GLU A 18 5.13 0.33 24.30
N ALA A 19 4.11 0.84 23.62
CA ALA A 19 3.78 0.43 22.27
C ALA A 19 5.01 0.76 21.40
N GLN A 20 5.81 -0.25 21.08
CA GLN A 20 6.92 -0.10 20.16
C GLN A 20 6.33 0.36 18.83
N SER A 21 6.59 1.61 18.46
CA SER A 21 6.21 2.15 17.15
C SER A 21 6.97 1.37 16.08
N VAL A 22 6.30 0.43 15.44
CA VAL A 22 6.89 -0.31 14.31
C VAL A 22 7.21 0.71 13.23
N LYS A 23 8.50 0.87 12.93
CA LYS A 23 8.94 1.78 11.87
C LYS A 23 8.31 1.33 10.54
N PRO A 24 7.64 2.23 9.81
CA PRO A 24 7.06 1.89 8.51
C PRO A 24 8.10 1.33 7.55
N VAL A 25 7.71 0.34 6.78
CA VAL A 25 8.53 -0.27 5.71
C VAL A 25 8.37 0.58 4.46
N SER A 26 9.48 0.88 3.78
CA SER A 26 9.45 1.61 2.51
C SER A 26 8.95 0.71 1.37
N VAL A 27 8.22 1.27 0.41
CA VAL A 27 7.89 0.59 -0.86
C VAL A 27 9.15 0.17 -1.65
N TRP A 28 10.31 0.76 -1.34
CA TRP A 28 11.60 0.42 -1.95
C TRP A 28 12.29 -0.78 -1.30
N SER A 29 11.69 -1.39 -0.29
CA SER A 29 12.27 -2.53 0.45
C SER A 29 11.84 -3.90 -0.07
N GLY A 30 11.36 -4.01 -1.31
CA GLY A 30 10.95 -5.30 -1.88
C GLY A 30 9.68 -5.85 -1.25
N VAL A 31 8.61 -5.06 -1.26
CA VAL A 31 7.34 -5.37 -0.57
C VAL A 31 6.36 -6.21 -1.39
N TYR A 32 6.71 -6.58 -2.61
CA TYR A 32 5.91 -7.42 -3.51
C TYR A 32 6.82 -8.42 -4.23
N THR A 33 6.28 -9.49 -4.83
CA THR A 33 7.05 -10.44 -5.64
C THR A 33 6.96 -10.13 -7.14
N ALA A 34 7.97 -10.54 -7.90
CA ALA A 34 7.95 -10.43 -9.36
C ALA A 34 6.74 -11.16 -9.97
N ALA A 35 6.36 -12.32 -9.41
CA ALA A 35 5.17 -13.07 -9.83
C ALA A 35 3.88 -12.26 -9.61
N GLN A 36 3.76 -11.58 -8.49
CA GLN A 36 2.64 -10.70 -8.21
C GLN A 36 2.58 -9.52 -9.18
N GLY A 37 3.71 -8.88 -9.45
CA GLY A 37 3.80 -7.83 -10.46
C GLY A 37 3.39 -8.30 -11.86
N LYS A 38 3.71 -9.57 -12.21
CA LYS A 38 3.33 -10.17 -13.50
C LYS A 38 1.82 -10.41 -13.60
N ARG A 39 1.16 -10.91 -12.55
CA ARG A 39 -0.31 -11.03 -12.53
C ARG A 39 -0.98 -9.66 -12.69
N GLY A 40 -0.42 -8.63 -12.06
CA GLY A 40 -0.90 -7.26 -12.23
C GLY A 40 -0.69 -6.70 -13.64
N GLU A 41 0.40 -7.06 -14.31
CA GLU A 41 0.63 -6.72 -15.72
C GLU A 41 -0.43 -7.35 -16.65
N GLU A 42 -0.76 -8.61 -16.43
CA GLU A 42 -1.79 -9.32 -17.18
C GLU A 42 -3.18 -8.70 -16.97
N LEU A 43 -3.52 -8.37 -15.73
CA LEU A 43 -4.74 -7.62 -15.42
C LEU A 43 -4.75 -6.24 -16.09
N HIS A 44 -3.62 -5.52 -16.04
CA HIS A 44 -3.51 -4.20 -16.66
C HIS A 44 -3.75 -4.29 -18.18
N ALA A 45 -3.16 -5.25 -18.87
CA ALA A 45 -3.35 -5.46 -20.29
C ALA A 45 -4.82 -5.77 -20.65
N ALA A 46 -5.53 -6.48 -19.78
CA ALA A 46 -6.91 -6.87 -20.00
C ALA A 46 -7.95 -5.77 -19.68
N ALA A 47 -7.70 -4.96 -18.63
CA ALA A 47 -8.75 -4.10 -18.04
C ALA A 47 -8.35 -2.63 -17.83
N CYS A 48 -7.09 -2.28 -17.87
CA CYS A 48 -6.64 -0.95 -17.43
C CYS A 48 -5.96 -0.14 -18.54
N VAL A 49 -5.43 -0.83 -19.55
CA VAL A 49 -4.57 -0.23 -20.60
C VAL A 49 -5.28 0.86 -21.40
N MET A 50 -6.58 0.70 -21.63
CA MET A 50 -7.38 1.67 -22.40
C MET A 50 -7.34 3.07 -21.79
N CYS A 51 -7.41 3.14 -20.46
CA CYS A 51 -7.39 4.42 -19.74
C CYS A 51 -5.96 4.82 -19.32
N HIS A 52 -5.17 3.89 -18.78
CA HIS A 52 -3.88 4.22 -18.17
C HIS A 52 -2.68 4.09 -19.12
N GLY A 53 -2.91 3.64 -20.35
CA GLY A 53 -1.86 3.43 -21.35
C GLY A 53 -0.97 2.23 -21.07
N PRO A 54 -0.26 1.72 -22.08
CA PRO A 54 0.50 0.46 -21.97
C PRO A 54 1.70 0.53 -21.01
N ARG A 55 2.11 1.73 -20.62
CA ARG A 55 3.22 1.98 -19.69
C ARG A 55 2.77 2.65 -18.40
N LEU A 56 1.47 2.61 -18.07
CA LEU A 56 0.87 3.33 -16.94
C LEU A 56 1.15 4.86 -16.97
N ASN A 57 1.44 5.39 -18.14
CA ASN A 57 1.82 6.78 -18.37
C ASN A 57 0.63 7.72 -18.64
N GLY A 58 -0.58 7.18 -18.49
CA GLY A 58 -1.81 7.84 -18.90
C GLY A 58 -2.05 7.68 -20.39
N ALA A 59 -3.30 7.61 -20.79
CA ALA A 59 -3.70 7.62 -22.19
C ALA A 59 -4.70 8.75 -22.41
N SER A 60 -4.49 9.49 -23.47
CA SER A 60 -5.49 10.42 -23.98
C SER A 60 -6.28 9.67 -25.04
N GLN A 61 -7.53 9.35 -24.76
CA GLN A 61 -8.45 8.80 -25.75
C GLN A 61 -9.30 9.95 -26.30
N PRO A 62 -9.55 10.02 -27.63
CA PRO A 62 -10.29 11.14 -28.21
C PRO A 62 -11.67 11.39 -27.60
N GLU A 63 -12.31 10.34 -27.07
CA GLU A 63 -13.67 10.37 -26.55
C GLU A 63 -13.76 10.20 -25.01
N MET A 64 -12.61 10.13 -24.34
CA MET A 64 -12.55 9.95 -22.89
C MET A 64 -11.73 11.05 -22.22
N PRO A 65 -12.09 11.44 -20.98
CA PRO A 65 -11.24 12.34 -20.21
C PRO A 65 -9.81 11.79 -20.09
N PRO A 66 -8.79 12.63 -20.13
CA PRO A 66 -7.42 12.20 -19.94
C PRO A 66 -7.26 11.43 -18.62
N SER A 67 -6.82 10.19 -18.71
CA SER A 67 -6.56 9.39 -17.52
C SER A 67 -5.16 9.69 -16.98
N PRO A 68 -4.99 9.76 -15.66
CA PRO A 68 -3.69 10.11 -15.09
C PRO A 68 -2.69 8.98 -15.29
N ALA A 69 -1.42 9.38 -15.41
CA ALA A 69 -0.31 8.45 -15.24
C ALA A 69 -0.29 7.93 -13.79
N ILE A 70 -0.17 6.61 -13.64
CA ILE A 70 -0.23 5.92 -12.34
C ILE A 70 1.05 5.13 -12.01
N ALA A 71 2.17 5.49 -12.65
CA ALA A 71 3.49 4.95 -12.35
C ALA A 71 4.55 6.05 -12.33
N ARG A 72 5.74 5.70 -11.84
CA ARG A 72 6.94 6.55 -11.80
C ARG A 72 6.70 7.87 -11.04
N ASP A 73 7.27 8.97 -11.53
CA ASP A 73 7.20 10.27 -10.85
C ASP A 73 5.76 10.76 -10.61
N SER A 74 4.85 10.48 -11.54
CA SER A 74 3.44 10.87 -11.37
C SER A 74 2.78 10.11 -10.24
N PHE A 75 3.09 8.84 -10.08
CA PHE A 75 2.65 8.02 -8.95
C PHE A 75 3.22 8.57 -7.64
N ILE A 76 4.52 8.79 -7.57
CA ILE A 76 5.19 9.32 -6.37
C ILE A 76 4.65 10.69 -6.00
N ARG A 77 4.50 11.62 -6.94
CA ARG A 77 3.93 12.95 -6.65
C ARG A 77 2.54 12.90 -6.02
N LYS A 78 1.74 11.91 -6.41
CA LYS A 78 0.36 11.76 -5.90
C LYS A 78 0.29 11.03 -4.56
N TRP A 79 1.15 10.04 -4.36
CA TRP A 79 0.99 9.07 -3.28
C TRP A 79 2.07 9.15 -2.20
N ALA A 80 3.18 9.82 -2.41
CA ALA A 80 4.23 9.95 -1.39
C ALA A 80 3.67 10.54 -0.09
N GLY A 81 4.13 9.98 1.03
CA GLY A 81 3.65 10.29 2.37
C GLY A 81 2.38 9.54 2.78
N ARG A 82 1.78 8.75 1.89
CA ARG A 82 0.63 7.87 2.20
C ARG A 82 1.10 6.43 2.33
N ASN A 83 0.29 5.61 3.00
CA ASN A 83 0.53 4.18 3.09
C ASN A 83 -0.17 3.40 1.95
N VAL A 84 0.26 2.15 1.75
CA VAL A 84 -0.28 1.27 0.70
C VAL A 84 -1.74 0.90 0.97
N ALA A 85 -2.19 0.88 2.23
CA ALA A 85 -3.60 0.65 2.55
C ALA A 85 -4.52 1.72 1.92
N ALA A 86 -4.13 2.99 1.97
CA ALA A 86 -4.89 4.07 1.35
C ALA A 86 -4.96 3.90 -0.18
N LEU A 87 -3.87 3.47 -0.82
CA LEU A 87 -3.85 3.17 -2.25
C LEU A 87 -4.74 1.96 -2.59
N PHE A 88 -4.66 0.91 -1.78
CA PHE A 88 -5.49 -0.29 -1.95
C PHE A 88 -6.99 0.04 -1.88
N VAL A 89 -7.41 0.77 -0.85
CA VAL A 89 -8.80 1.21 -0.71
C VAL A 89 -9.24 2.03 -1.92
N TYR A 90 -8.40 2.95 -2.38
CA TYR A 90 -8.69 3.74 -3.57
C TYR A 90 -8.89 2.87 -4.81
N VAL A 91 -7.92 2.00 -5.14
CA VAL A 91 -7.99 1.13 -6.32
C VAL A 91 -9.21 0.20 -6.23
N ARG A 92 -9.39 -0.45 -5.10
CA ARG A 92 -10.46 -1.44 -4.86
C ARG A 92 -11.86 -0.88 -5.03
N HIS A 93 -12.09 0.37 -4.63
CA HIS A 93 -13.43 0.95 -4.60
C HIS A 93 -13.73 1.92 -5.74
N THR A 94 -12.72 2.39 -6.46
CA THR A 94 -12.91 3.41 -7.51
C THR A 94 -12.53 2.95 -8.90
N MET A 95 -11.82 1.81 -9.03
CA MET A 95 -11.37 1.28 -10.31
C MET A 95 -12.08 -0.03 -10.67
N PRO A 96 -12.32 -0.24 -11.98
CA PRO A 96 -12.34 0.76 -13.04
C PRO A 96 -13.51 1.74 -12.88
N PRO A 97 -13.42 2.99 -13.36
CA PRO A 97 -14.41 4.03 -13.07
C PRO A 97 -15.78 3.80 -13.72
N ASP A 98 -15.86 3.00 -14.76
CA ASP A 98 -17.10 2.56 -15.42
C ASP A 98 -17.80 1.38 -14.69
N ALA A 99 -17.06 0.68 -13.81
CA ALA A 99 -17.56 -0.41 -12.98
C ALA A 99 -16.87 -0.44 -11.60
N PRO A 100 -17.05 0.58 -10.76
CA PRO A 100 -16.34 0.70 -9.49
C PRO A 100 -16.59 -0.48 -8.55
N GLY A 101 -15.53 -0.97 -7.90
CA GLY A 101 -15.62 -2.04 -6.91
C GLY A 101 -15.75 -3.45 -7.49
N THR A 102 -15.64 -3.64 -8.80
CA THR A 102 -15.72 -4.97 -9.44
C THR A 102 -14.42 -5.77 -9.37
N LEU A 103 -13.27 -5.11 -9.18
CA LEU A 103 -12.02 -5.81 -8.93
C LEU A 103 -12.11 -6.61 -7.62
N THR A 104 -11.57 -7.80 -7.61
CA THR A 104 -11.35 -8.53 -6.35
C THR A 104 -10.22 -7.88 -5.55
N ASP A 105 -10.10 -8.24 -4.28
CA ASP A 105 -8.99 -7.78 -3.44
C ASP A 105 -7.63 -8.23 -4.02
N GLN A 106 -7.55 -9.49 -4.52
CA GLN A 106 -6.34 -9.99 -5.17
C GLN A 106 -6.00 -9.21 -6.44
N GLN A 107 -6.97 -8.94 -7.29
CA GLN A 107 -6.76 -8.13 -8.49
C GLN A 107 -6.28 -6.71 -8.16
N SER A 108 -6.83 -6.11 -7.12
CA SER A 108 -6.45 -4.77 -6.68
C SER A 108 -5.01 -4.72 -6.17
N ILE A 109 -4.60 -5.72 -5.39
CA ILE A 109 -3.24 -5.77 -4.85
C ILE A 109 -2.20 -6.14 -5.92
N ASP A 110 -2.56 -7.01 -6.88
CA ASP A 110 -1.71 -7.36 -8.01
C ASP A 110 -1.52 -6.16 -8.96
N ALA A 111 -2.57 -5.36 -9.20
CA ALA A 111 -2.46 -4.11 -9.94
C ALA A 111 -1.49 -3.12 -9.26
N ILE A 112 -1.53 -3.00 -7.93
CA ILE A 112 -0.61 -2.17 -7.16
C ILE A 112 0.83 -2.68 -7.29
N ALA A 113 1.05 -3.98 -7.21
CA ALA A 113 2.37 -4.58 -7.42
C ALA A 113 2.92 -4.26 -8.82
N HIS A 114 2.08 -4.29 -9.86
CA HIS A 114 2.47 -3.86 -11.20
C HIS A 114 2.81 -2.36 -11.28
N MET A 115 2.05 -1.50 -10.60
CA MET A 115 2.38 -0.07 -10.52
C MET A 115 3.75 0.16 -9.87
N PHE A 116 4.10 -0.61 -8.84
CA PHE A 116 5.41 -0.58 -8.19
C PHE A 116 6.52 -1.05 -9.14
N ALA A 117 6.31 -2.17 -9.83
CA ALA A 117 7.26 -2.70 -10.82
C ALA A 117 7.56 -1.68 -11.93
N VAL A 118 6.53 -1.08 -12.54
CA VAL A 118 6.70 -0.06 -13.59
C VAL A 118 7.34 1.22 -13.03
N SER A 119 7.17 1.49 -11.74
CA SER A 119 7.79 2.63 -11.06
C SER A 119 9.26 2.39 -10.69
N GLY A 120 9.78 1.17 -10.93
CA GLY A 120 11.19 0.81 -10.66
C GLY A 120 11.47 0.39 -9.22
N MET A 121 10.43 0.14 -8.42
CA MET A 121 10.59 -0.40 -7.07
C MET A 121 11.04 -1.86 -7.16
N PRO A 122 11.98 -2.33 -6.32
CA PRO A 122 12.47 -3.69 -6.40
C PRO A 122 11.42 -4.71 -5.94
N ALA A 123 11.39 -5.86 -6.60
CA ALA A 123 10.67 -7.01 -6.09
C ALA A 123 11.42 -7.64 -4.91
N GLY A 124 10.70 -8.27 -4.01
CA GLY A 124 11.22 -9.03 -2.88
C GLY A 124 10.74 -10.48 -2.91
N ASP A 125 10.83 -11.13 -1.75
CA ASP A 125 10.58 -12.57 -1.62
C ASP A 125 9.16 -12.89 -1.11
N ARG A 126 8.40 -11.89 -0.69
CA ARG A 126 7.03 -12.04 -0.18
C ARG A 126 6.05 -11.19 -0.96
N GLU A 127 4.87 -11.73 -1.18
CA GLU A 127 3.78 -11.00 -1.81
C GLU A 127 3.27 -9.88 -0.90
N LEU A 128 2.84 -8.81 -1.52
CA LEU A 128 2.08 -7.76 -0.89
C LEU A 128 0.75 -8.35 -0.40
N ALA A 129 0.57 -8.44 0.91
CA ALA A 129 -0.54 -9.15 1.52
C ALA A 129 -1.85 -8.36 1.41
N ILE A 130 -2.98 -9.07 1.38
CA ILE A 130 -4.34 -8.50 1.49
C ILE A 130 -4.67 -8.37 2.99
N ASP A 131 -3.93 -7.53 3.70
CA ASP A 131 -4.13 -7.24 5.11
C ASP A 131 -3.99 -5.74 5.36
N GLN A 132 -5.04 -5.13 5.85
CA GLN A 132 -5.08 -3.67 6.04
C GLN A 132 -4.00 -3.17 7.02
N GLY A 133 -3.71 -3.93 8.06
CA GLY A 133 -2.68 -3.57 9.04
C GLY A 133 -1.28 -3.64 8.43
N ALA A 134 -0.99 -4.72 7.69
CA ALA A 134 0.28 -4.86 6.98
C ALA A 134 0.45 -3.76 5.92
N LEU A 135 -0.59 -3.50 5.12
CA LEU A 135 -0.57 -2.45 4.10
C LEU A 135 -0.43 -1.04 4.70
N ALA A 136 -1.04 -0.79 5.86
CA ALA A 136 -0.92 0.50 6.55
C ALA A 136 0.51 0.77 7.06
N ASN A 137 1.29 -0.27 7.27
CA ASN A 137 2.68 -0.18 7.70
C ASN A 137 3.69 -0.03 6.55
N ILE A 138 3.23 0.02 5.30
CA ILE A 138 4.07 0.25 4.13
C ILE A 138 3.89 1.68 3.64
N LEU A 139 4.98 2.45 3.66
CA LEU A 139 5.00 3.86 3.26
C LEU A 139 5.38 4.01 1.79
N ILE A 140 4.58 4.77 1.05
CA ILE A 140 4.90 5.21 -0.31
C ILE A 140 5.75 6.48 -0.19
N GLU A 141 6.95 6.45 -0.74
CA GLU A 141 7.89 7.55 -0.66
C GLU A 141 8.76 7.65 -1.92
N ALA A 142 9.45 8.76 -2.08
CA ALA A 142 10.41 8.93 -3.16
C ALA A 142 11.59 7.94 -3.00
N GLN A 143 12.24 7.61 -4.12
CA GLN A 143 13.40 6.72 -4.09
C GLN A 143 14.47 7.31 -3.15
N PRO A 144 14.97 6.52 -2.20
CA PRO A 144 16.11 6.93 -1.37
C PRO A 144 17.33 7.25 -2.25
N LYS A 145 18.05 8.30 -1.87
CA LYS A 145 19.30 8.70 -2.53
C LYS A 145 20.45 7.81 -2.10
#